data_f177b770c4c698387e07e5ed24a13c2f
#
_entry.id   f177b770c4c698387e07e5ed24a13c2f
#
_cell.length_a   1.000
_cell.length_b   1.000
_cell.length_c   1.000
_cell.angle_alpha   90.00
_cell.angle_beta   90.00
_cell.angle_gamma   90.00
#
_symmetry.space_group_name_H-M   'P 1'
#
loop_
_entity.id
_entity.type
_entity.pdbx_description
1 polymer ?
#
loop_
_entity_poly.entity_id
_entity_poly.type
_entity_poly.pdbx_seq_one_letter_code
_entity_poly.pdbx_strand_id
1 'polypeptide(L)'
;GAEAPTSVIAYKSHKMDRSASNVLYTESFAMSEGLAFGEWMATWVGLAKDLDFKMEDRHVNNREIKLQSIMSEAKSDLPTLLAVSDSKSLYDNATREQFTATEKRAAMEISVIRDSLESLGATARWVPHELNVSDCLTKRKGNSEPLLKLLKTGTYRLIIEEEELQRRKAEREKTGKRNARPKRMTQHDDHDDDV
;
A
#
# COMPACT_ATOMS: atom_id res chain seq x y z
N GLY A 1 -15.06 -9.57 -2.62
CA GLY A 1 -14.85 -8.30 -1.92
C GLY A 1 -16.12 -7.47 -1.89
N ALA A 2 -16.35 -6.74 -0.82
CA ALA A 2 -17.50 -5.86 -0.69
C ALA A 2 -17.33 -4.59 -1.53
N GLU A 3 -18.40 -4.12 -2.16
CA GLU A 3 -18.49 -2.82 -2.79
C GLU A 3 -19.01 -1.81 -1.77
N ALA A 4 -18.38 -0.65 -1.67
CA ALA A 4 -18.74 0.38 -0.71
C ALA A 4 -18.89 1.75 -1.38
N PRO A 5 -19.84 2.60 -0.92
CA PRO A 5 -19.92 4.00 -1.33
C PRO A 5 -18.59 4.69 -1.03
N THR A 6 -18.09 5.44 -2.01
CA THR A 6 -16.76 6.05 -1.92
C THR A 6 -16.76 7.38 -2.65
N SER A 7 -16.15 8.39 -2.03
CA SER A 7 -15.96 9.71 -2.64
C SER A 7 -14.49 10.10 -2.61
N VAL A 8 -14.01 10.72 -3.68
CA VAL A 8 -12.66 11.30 -3.71
C VAL A 8 -12.71 12.64 -2.97
N ILE A 9 -11.99 12.74 -1.85
CA ILE A 9 -11.92 13.94 -1.04
C ILE A 9 -10.75 14.82 -1.47
N ALA A 10 -9.59 14.21 -1.70
CA ALA A 10 -8.37 14.92 -2.10
C ALA A 10 -7.41 13.99 -2.84
N TYR A 11 -6.48 14.59 -3.55
CA TYR A 11 -5.32 13.88 -4.12
C TYR A 11 -4.06 14.73 -3.99
N LYS A 12 -2.91 14.08 -3.95
CA LYS A 12 -1.59 14.71 -3.96
C LYS A 12 -0.70 13.97 -4.94
N SER A 13 -0.04 14.69 -5.82
CA SER A 13 0.98 14.16 -6.71
C SER A 13 2.12 15.16 -6.80
N HIS A 14 3.33 14.72 -6.51
CA HIS A 14 4.53 15.57 -6.62
C HIS A 14 5.75 14.71 -6.93
N LYS A 15 6.78 15.36 -7.46
CA LYS A 15 8.06 14.72 -7.66
C LYS A 15 8.74 14.53 -6.31
N MET A 16 9.32 13.36 -6.10
CA MET A 16 10.12 13.12 -4.92
C MET A 16 11.39 13.98 -4.93
N ASP A 17 11.67 14.69 -3.84
CA ASP A 17 12.82 15.60 -3.71
C ASP A 17 14.16 14.87 -3.53
N ARG A 18 14.10 13.56 -3.29
CA ARG A 18 15.28 12.71 -3.08
C ARG A 18 15.47 11.76 -4.25
N SER A 19 16.72 11.49 -4.61
CA SER A 19 17.01 10.41 -5.57
C SER A 19 16.69 9.05 -4.95
N ALA A 20 15.89 8.27 -5.67
CA ALA A 20 15.55 6.91 -5.29
C ALA A 20 16.61 5.94 -5.81
N SER A 21 17.05 5.04 -4.95
CA SER A 21 17.98 3.97 -5.30
C SER A 21 17.27 2.79 -5.98
N ASN A 22 16.01 2.57 -5.66
CA ASN A 22 15.18 1.51 -6.23
C ASN A 22 13.68 1.83 -6.13
N VAL A 23 12.87 1.02 -6.80
CA VAL A 23 11.40 1.17 -6.85
C VAL A 23 10.78 0.98 -5.45
N LEU A 24 11.25 0.00 -4.66
CA LEU A 24 10.71 -0.26 -3.33
C LEU A 24 10.84 0.96 -2.42
N TYR A 25 11.98 1.66 -2.47
CA TYR A 25 12.18 2.89 -1.70
C TYR A 25 11.21 4.00 -2.13
N THR A 26 11.00 4.18 -3.44
CA THR A 26 10.04 5.16 -3.96
C THR A 26 8.62 4.88 -3.49
N GLU A 27 8.19 3.63 -3.58
CA GLU A 27 6.85 3.20 -3.14
C GLU A 27 6.69 3.32 -1.62
N SER A 28 7.74 2.99 -0.85
CA SER A 28 7.74 3.13 0.61
C SER A 28 7.61 4.60 1.02
N PHE A 29 8.38 5.48 0.39
CA PHE A 29 8.29 6.92 0.66
C PHE A 29 6.89 7.47 0.33
N ALA A 30 6.33 7.09 -0.82
CA ALA A 30 4.98 7.51 -1.21
C ALA A 30 3.91 7.03 -0.22
N MET A 31 4.03 5.80 0.29
CA MET A 31 3.10 5.26 1.29
C MET A 31 3.25 5.97 2.65
N SER A 32 4.46 6.27 3.09
CA SER A 32 4.72 7.03 4.32
C SER A 32 4.07 8.41 4.26
N GLU A 33 4.27 9.15 3.16
CA GLU A 33 3.61 10.44 2.90
C GLU A 33 2.08 10.30 2.84
N GLY A 34 1.59 9.24 2.21
CA GLY A 34 0.17 8.92 2.12
C GLY A 34 -0.47 8.65 3.47
N LEU A 35 0.21 7.94 4.36
CA LEU A 35 -0.24 7.68 5.74
C LEU A 35 -0.33 8.97 6.55
N ALA A 36 0.71 9.82 6.49
CA ALA A 36 0.69 11.12 7.17
C ALA A 36 -0.45 12.03 6.66
N PHE A 37 -0.68 12.05 5.35
CA PHE A 37 -1.82 12.77 4.77
C PHE A 37 -3.16 12.16 5.18
N GLY A 38 -3.28 10.84 5.21
CA GLY A 38 -4.47 10.12 5.66
C GLY A 38 -4.80 10.39 7.12
N GLU A 39 -3.80 10.45 7.98
CA GLU A 39 -3.94 10.83 9.40
C GLU A 39 -4.52 12.24 9.54
N TRP A 40 -3.95 13.21 8.80
CA TRP A 40 -4.46 14.57 8.78
C TRP A 40 -5.91 14.64 8.32
N MET A 41 -6.26 13.93 7.21
CA MET A 41 -7.64 13.87 6.73
C MET A 41 -8.60 13.22 7.72
N ALA A 42 -8.16 12.16 8.38
CA ALA A 42 -8.98 11.47 9.40
C ALA A 42 -9.24 12.34 10.64
N THR A 43 -8.29 13.22 10.99
CA THR A 43 -8.47 14.25 12.04
C THR A 43 -9.61 15.20 11.66
N TRP A 44 -9.63 15.71 10.42
CA TRP A 44 -10.71 16.57 9.94
C TRP A 44 -12.08 15.87 9.95
N VAL A 45 -12.13 14.59 9.58
CA VAL A 45 -13.36 13.80 9.66
C VAL A 45 -13.79 13.60 11.12
N GLY A 46 -12.85 13.39 12.04
CA GLY A 46 -13.12 13.33 13.47
C GLY A 46 -13.75 14.62 14.00
N LEU A 47 -13.11 15.76 13.72
CA LEU A 47 -13.62 17.09 14.10
C LEU A 47 -14.99 17.42 13.48
N ALA A 48 -15.26 16.97 12.27
CA ALA A 48 -16.56 17.16 11.63
C ALA A 48 -17.68 16.34 12.27
N LYS A 49 -17.35 15.23 12.92
CA LYS A 49 -18.30 14.37 13.64
C LYS A 49 -18.49 14.80 15.09
N ASP A 50 -17.43 15.26 15.73
CA ASP A 50 -17.37 15.66 17.11
C ASP A 50 -16.45 16.89 17.26
N LEU A 51 -16.99 18.03 17.65
CA LEU A 51 -16.25 19.26 17.80
C LEU A 51 -15.27 19.23 18.99
N ASP A 52 -15.50 18.35 19.95
CA ASP A 52 -14.62 18.13 21.11
C ASP A 52 -13.52 17.09 20.83
N PHE A 53 -13.49 16.53 19.62
CA PHE A 53 -12.50 15.55 19.18
C PHE A 53 -11.08 16.13 19.28
N LYS A 54 -10.18 15.38 19.92
CA LYS A 54 -8.74 15.71 20.02
C LYS A 54 -7.92 14.66 19.28
N MET A 55 -6.86 15.10 18.63
CA MET A 55 -5.97 14.20 17.88
C MET A 55 -5.30 13.17 18.80
N GLU A 56 -4.99 13.57 20.03
CA GLU A 56 -4.42 12.68 21.05
C GLU A 56 -5.36 11.51 21.39
N ASP A 57 -6.66 11.72 21.35
CA ASP A 57 -7.65 10.68 21.63
C ASP A 57 -7.61 9.54 20.60
N ARG A 58 -7.19 9.85 19.37
CA ARG A 58 -7.01 8.85 18.33
C ARG A 58 -5.88 7.86 18.65
N HIS A 59 -4.74 8.36 19.11
CA HIS A 59 -3.58 7.51 19.43
C HIS A 59 -3.79 6.72 20.73
N VAL A 60 -4.40 7.34 21.73
CA VAL A 60 -4.71 6.69 23.00
C VAL A 60 -5.77 5.62 22.82
N ASN A 61 -6.88 5.94 22.15
CA ASN A 61 -7.96 5.01 21.90
C ASN A 61 -7.53 3.78 21.08
N ASN A 62 -6.61 3.92 20.13
CA ASN A 62 -6.12 2.77 19.37
C ASN A 62 -5.32 1.78 20.22
N ARG A 63 -4.57 2.25 21.24
CA ARG A 63 -3.87 1.36 22.18
C ARG A 63 -4.84 0.69 23.18
N GLU A 64 -5.78 1.45 23.70
CA GLU A 64 -6.79 0.94 24.63
C GLU A 64 -7.81 0.05 23.92
N ILE A 65 -8.22 0.37 22.69
CA ILE A 65 -9.14 -0.44 21.91
C ILE A 65 -8.50 -1.78 21.52
N LYS A 66 -7.18 -1.83 21.26
CA LYS A 66 -6.48 -3.11 21.03
C LYS A 66 -6.47 -3.98 22.29
N LEU A 67 -6.46 -3.37 23.47
CA LEU A 67 -6.59 -4.07 24.77
C LEU A 67 -8.06 -4.36 25.12
N GLN A 68 -8.99 -3.48 24.78
CA GLN A 68 -10.42 -3.62 25.06
C GLN A 68 -11.17 -4.42 23.99
N SER A 69 -10.72 -4.45 22.73
CA SER A 69 -11.32 -5.30 21.68
C SER A 69 -11.07 -6.79 21.92
N ILE A 70 -10.10 -7.11 22.77
CA ILE A 70 -9.97 -8.46 23.36
C ILE A 70 -11.03 -8.68 24.45
N MET A 71 -11.65 -7.63 25.00
CA MET A 71 -12.55 -7.69 26.15
C MET A 71 -13.98 -7.18 25.88
N SER A 72 -14.26 -6.45 24.82
CA SER A 72 -15.63 -6.00 24.49
C SER A 72 -15.81 -5.66 23.00
N GLU A 73 -16.99 -5.96 22.45
CA GLU A 73 -17.42 -5.69 21.07
C GLU A 73 -17.70 -4.18 20.78
N ALA A 74 -17.13 -3.25 21.54
CA ALA A 74 -17.35 -1.82 21.33
C ALA A 74 -16.59 -1.33 20.09
N LYS A 75 -17.30 -1.15 18.98
CA LYS A 75 -16.81 -0.45 17.79
C LYS A 75 -16.48 1.00 18.15
N SER A 76 -15.22 1.41 17.94
CA SER A 76 -14.88 2.83 17.99
C SER A 76 -15.55 3.53 16.79
N ASP A 77 -16.20 4.68 17.05
CA ASP A 77 -16.82 5.52 16.00
C ASP A 77 -15.81 6.25 15.11
N LEU A 78 -14.51 6.03 15.34
CA LEU A 78 -13.44 6.65 14.57
C LEU A 78 -13.26 5.95 13.22
N PRO A 79 -13.05 6.70 12.14
CA PRO A 79 -12.84 6.12 10.82
C PRO A 79 -11.54 5.30 10.79
N THR A 80 -11.64 4.03 10.43
CA THR A 80 -10.48 3.17 10.19
C THR A 80 -9.74 3.66 8.96
N LEU A 81 -8.45 3.90 9.08
CA LEU A 81 -7.59 4.27 7.95
C LEU A 81 -7.16 3.02 7.20
N LEU A 82 -7.35 3.04 5.88
CA LEU A 82 -6.95 1.97 4.98
C LEU A 82 -5.94 2.49 3.97
N ALA A 83 -4.71 1.98 4.03
CA ALA A 83 -3.64 2.29 3.08
C ALA A 83 -3.64 1.26 1.94
N VAL A 84 -3.88 1.71 0.70
CA VAL A 84 -3.97 0.84 -0.48
C VAL A 84 -2.78 1.09 -1.39
N SER A 85 -2.09 0.03 -1.83
CA SER A 85 -0.97 0.09 -2.78
C SER A 85 -1.06 -1.02 -3.82
N ASP A 86 -0.56 -0.76 -5.03
CA ASP A 86 -0.38 -1.77 -6.08
C ASP A 86 1.02 -2.43 -6.02
N SER A 87 1.90 -1.93 -5.18
CA SER A 87 3.23 -2.52 -4.95
C SER A 87 3.14 -3.73 -4.03
N LYS A 88 3.13 -4.94 -4.62
CA LYS A 88 3.09 -6.19 -3.85
C LYS A 88 4.32 -6.34 -2.94
N SER A 89 5.48 -5.91 -3.42
CA SER A 89 6.73 -5.93 -2.66
C SER A 89 6.65 -5.04 -1.41
N LEU A 90 6.09 -3.83 -1.52
CA LEU A 90 5.87 -2.95 -0.40
C LEU A 90 4.88 -3.55 0.60
N TYR A 91 3.73 -4.03 0.12
CA TYR A 91 2.71 -4.67 0.94
C TYR A 91 3.29 -5.84 1.74
N ASP A 92 4.03 -6.76 1.07
CA ASP A 92 4.65 -7.90 1.73
C ASP A 92 5.64 -7.48 2.81
N ASN A 93 6.45 -6.45 2.55
CA ASN A 93 7.40 -5.94 3.53
C ASN A 93 6.75 -5.15 4.67
N ALA A 94 5.62 -4.48 4.44
CA ALA A 94 4.90 -3.74 5.47
C ALA A 94 4.09 -4.64 6.41
N THR A 95 3.60 -5.80 5.93
CA THR A 95 2.63 -6.63 6.66
C THR A 95 3.20 -7.92 7.25
N ARG A 96 4.34 -8.44 6.73
CA ARG A 96 4.96 -9.67 7.25
C ARG A 96 5.80 -9.39 8.48
N GLU A 97 5.90 -10.35 9.39
CA GLU A 97 6.75 -10.25 10.58
C GLU A 97 8.23 -10.02 10.23
N GLN A 98 8.73 -10.75 9.22
CA GLN A 98 10.07 -10.58 8.70
C GLN A 98 10.02 -9.87 7.36
N PHE A 99 10.68 -8.72 7.25
CA PHE A 99 10.82 -8.02 5.97
C PHE A 99 12.20 -8.27 5.36
N THR A 100 12.23 -8.29 4.02
CA THR A 100 13.39 -8.69 3.23
C THR A 100 14.06 -7.53 2.50
N ALA A 101 13.77 -6.28 2.91
CA ALA A 101 14.40 -5.12 2.29
C ALA A 101 15.91 -5.12 2.55
N THR A 102 16.69 -5.31 1.50
CA THR A 102 18.17 -5.32 1.57
C THR A 102 18.74 -3.91 1.52
N GLU A 103 17.98 -2.95 1.01
CA GLU A 103 18.40 -1.55 0.92
C GLU A 103 18.00 -0.82 2.21
N LYS A 104 19.01 -0.24 2.87
CA LYS A 104 18.87 0.38 4.20
C LYS A 104 17.80 1.48 4.26
N ARG A 105 17.71 2.32 3.23
CA ARG A 105 16.73 3.42 3.19
C ARG A 105 15.30 2.90 3.07
N ALA A 106 15.06 1.92 2.20
CA ALA A 106 13.77 1.26 2.09
C ALA A 106 13.38 0.57 3.41
N ALA A 107 14.34 -0.08 4.08
CA ALA A 107 14.11 -0.71 5.38
C ALA A 107 13.67 0.30 6.45
N MET A 108 14.29 1.49 6.48
CA MET A 108 13.91 2.56 7.41
C MET A 108 12.50 3.08 7.12
N GLU A 109 12.16 3.36 5.87
CA GLU A 109 10.81 3.81 5.49
C GLU A 109 9.74 2.76 5.81
N ILE A 110 10.04 1.48 5.58
CA ILE A 110 9.13 0.38 5.92
C ILE A 110 8.92 0.30 7.43
N SER A 111 9.94 0.55 8.25
CA SER A 111 9.78 0.62 9.71
C SER A 111 8.85 1.77 10.10
N VAL A 112 9.04 2.96 9.52
CA VAL A 112 8.13 4.12 9.75
C VAL A 112 6.70 3.79 9.34
N ILE A 113 6.51 3.12 8.20
CA ILE A 113 5.17 2.68 7.74
C ILE A 113 4.54 1.73 8.77
N ARG A 114 5.27 0.75 9.27
CA ARG A 114 4.78 -0.21 10.27
C ARG A 114 4.36 0.47 11.56
N ASP A 115 5.21 1.36 12.07
CA ASP A 115 4.94 2.14 13.27
C ASP A 115 3.70 3.03 13.07
N SER A 116 3.56 3.65 11.88
CA SER A 116 2.38 4.45 11.54
C SER A 116 1.10 3.60 11.43
N LEU A 117 1.16 2.44 10.78
CA LEU A 117 0.02 1.53 10.70
C LEU A 117 -0.42 1.07 12.09
N GLU A 118 0.53 0.75 12.98
CA GLU A 118 0.21 0.33 14.33
C GLU A 118 -0.35 1.48 15.18
N SER A 119 0.30 2.64 15.19
CA SER A 119 -0.11 3.80 15.98
C SER A 119 -1.46 4.37 15.56
N LEU A 120 -1.78 4.33 14.27
CA LEU A 120 -3.04 4.81 13.71
C LEU A 120 -4.17 3.75 13.72
N GLY A 121 -3.88 2.51 14.11
CA GLY A 121 -4.79 1.39 13.93
C GLY A 121 -5.17 1.18 12.46
N ALA A 122 -4.28 1.57 11.55
CA ALA A 122 -4.50 1.50 10.11
C ALA A 122 -4.20 0.11 9.56
N THR A 123 -4.79 -0.22 8.42
CA THR A 123 -4.57 -1.49 7.74
C THR A 123 -4.00 -1.23 6.34
N ALA A 124 -2.97 -1.97 5.96
CA ALA A 124 -2.48 -1.96 4.58
C ALA A 124 -3.21 -3.01 3.74
N ARG A 125 -3.52 -2.68 2.49
CA ARG A 125 -4.13 -3.58 1.51
C ARG A 125 -3.40 -3.49 0.18
N TRP A 126 -3.26 -4.63 -0.47
CA TRP A 126 -2.72 -4.68 -1.82
C TRP A 126 -3.86 -4.78 -2.84
N VAL A 127 -3.73 -4.05 -3.95
CA VAL A 127 -4.62 -4.17 -5.11
C VAL A 127 -3.78 -4.41 -6.37
N PRO A 128 -4.31 -5.14 -7.35
CA PRO A 128 -3.68 -5.22 -8.66
C PRO A 128 -3.55 -3.84 -9.30
N HIS A 129 -2.50 -3.65 -10.08
CA HIS A 129 -2.23 -2.42 -10.81
C HIS A 129 -3.43 -1.95 -11.66
N GLU A 130 -4.15 -2.90 -12.26
CA GLU A 130 -5.32 -2.64 -13.10
C GLU A 130 -6.51 -2.06 -12.33
N LEU A 131 -6.51 -2.17 -11.00
CA LEU A 131 -7.56 -1.66 -10.10
C LEU A 131 -7.12 -0.46 -9.27
N ASN A 132 -5.88 0.01 -9.46
CA ASN A 132 -5.37 1.16 -8.73
C ASN A 132 -5.97 2.46 -9.28
N VAL A 133 -6.81 3.11 -8.48
CA VAL A 133 -7.49 4.36 -8.86
C VAL A 133 -6.54 5.56 -8.97
N SER A 134 -5.38 5.50 -8.33
CA SER A 134 -4.39 6.59 -8.34
C SER A 134 -3.38 6.49 -9.49
N ASP A 135 -3.35 5.41 -10.26
CA ASP A 135 -2.34 5.16 -11.30
C ASP A 135 -2.29 6.29 -12.35
N CYS A 136 -3.43 6.74 -12.83
CA CYS A 136 -3.50 7.83 -13.82
C CYS A 136 -3.13 9.21 -13.24
N LEU A 137 -3.13 9.38 -11.92
CA LEU A 137 -2.76 10.63 -11.26
C LEU A 137 -1.24 10.76 -11.08
N THR A 138 -0.53 9.66 -11.13
CA THR A 138 0.93 9.60 -10.89
C THR A 138 1.74 9.27 -12.13
N LYS A 139 1.13 8.69 -13.16
CA LYS A 139 1.80 8.24 -14.39
C LYS A 139 1.20 8.89 -15.64
N ARG A 140 2.05 9.42 -16.52
CA ARG A 140 1.62 10.08 -17.77
C ARG A 140 0.75 9.19 -18.68
N LYS A 141 0.92 7.87 -18.61
CA LYS A 141 0.14 6.85 -19.34
C LYS A 141 -0.55 5.89 -18.39
N GLY A 142 -0.91 6.35 -17.19
CA GLY A 142 -1.61 5.55 -16.20
C GLY A 142 -3.02 5.17 -16.65
N ASN A 143 -3.52 4.07 -16.12
CA ASN A 143 -4.87 3.60 -16.41
C ASN A 143 -5.90 4.47 -15.68
N SER A 144 -6.70 5.24 -16.43
CA SER A 144 -7.74 6.11 -15.87
C SER A 144 -9.09 5.41 -15.64
N GLU A 145 -9.28 4.21 -16.16
CA GLU A 145 -10.57 3.50 -16.10
C GLU A 145 -11.07 3.27 -14.66
N PRO A 146 -10.24 2.81 -13.70
CA PRO A 146 -10.68 2.62 -12.33
C PRO A 146 -11.16 3.92 -11.67
N LEU A 147 -10.45 5.03 -11.88
CA LEU A 147 -10.84 6.34 -11.35
C LEU A 147 -12.12 6.84 -12.00
N LEU A 148 -12.25 6.76 -13.32
CA LEU A 148 -13.45 7.18 -14.03
C LEU A 148 -14.68 6.35 -13.62
N LYS A 149 -14.50 5.04 -13.40
CA LYS A 149 -15.54 4.18 -12.86
C LYS A 149 -15.97 4.63 -11.48
N LEU A 150 -15.02 4.85 -10.56
CA LEU A 150 -15.29 5.36 -9.22
C LEU A 150 -16.08 6.69 -9.27
N LEU A 151 -15.65 7.64 -10.08
CA LEU A 151 -16.29 8.94 -10.20
C LEU A 151 -17.71 8.85 -10.79
N LYS A 152 -17.98 7.88 -11.68
CA LYS A 152 -19.31 7.66 -12.27
C LYS A 152 -20.27 6.92 -11.34
N THR A 153 -19.77 5.92 -10.63
CA THR A 153 -20.63 5.03 -9.81
C THR A 153 -20.71 5.48 -8.35
N GLY A 154 -19.76 6.27 -7.87
CA GLY A 154 -19.65 6.60 -6.45
C GLY A 154 -19.36 5.39 -5.56
N THR A 155 -18.85 4.29 -6.14
CA THR A 155 -18.56 3.05 -5.42
C THR A 155 -17.18 2.53 -5.74
N TYR A 156 -16.52 1.92 -4.76
CA TYR A 156 -15.25 1.24 -4.93
C TYR A 156 -15.31 -0.16 -4.33
N ARG A 157 -14.73 -1.13 -5.04
CA ARG A 157 -14.66 -2.51 -4.61
C ARG A 157 -13.23 -2.88 -4.29
N LEU A 158 -12.98 -3.15 -3.01
CA LEU A 158 -11.76 -3.84 -2.59
C LEU A 158 -11.90 -5.33 -2.88
N ILE A 159 -10.92 -5.87 -3.59
CA ILE A 159 -10.84 -7.31 -3.83
C ILE A 159 -10.33 -8.06 -2.60
N ILE A 160 -10.65 -9.35 -2.52
CA ILE A 160 -10.04 -10.25 -1.55
C ILE A 160 -8.69 -10.68 -2.13
N GLU A 161 -7.61 -10.37 -1.43
CA GLU A 161 -6.23 -10.58 -1.90
C GLU A 161 -5.93 -12.04 -2.22
N GLU A 162 -6.38 -12.95 -1.36
CA GLU A 162 -6.21 -14.40 -1.53
C GLU A 162 -6.88 -14.91 -2.81
N GLU A 163 -8.10 -14.47 -3.09
CA GLU A 163 -8.83 -14.83 -4.31
C GLU A 163 -8.09 -14.34 -5.55
N GLU A 164 -7.60 -13.11 -5.54
CA GLU A 164 -6.87 -12.54 -6.66
C GLU A 164 -5.52 -13.22 -6.90
N LEU A 165 -4.80 -13.56 -5.84
CA LEU A 165 -3.55 -14.30 -5.94
C LEU A 165 -3.77 -15.71 -6.49
N GLN A 166 -4.83 -16.39 -6.07
CA GLN A 166 -5.21 -17.69 -6.60
C GLN A 166 -5.62 -17.60 -8.07
N ARG A 167 -6.41 -16.60 -8.43
CA ARG A 167 -6.81 -16.34 -9.82
C ARG A 167 -5.59 -16.14 -10.73
N ARG A 168 -4.64 -15.29 -10.31
CA ARG A 168 -3.40 -15.03 -11.07
C ARG A 168 -2.51 -16.26 -11.18
N LYS A 169 -2.45 -17.08 -10.14
CA LYS A 169 -1.71 -18.34 -10.16
C LYS A 169 -2.33 -19.30 -11.17
N ALA A 170 -3.65 -19.50 -11.13
CA ALA A 170 -4.37 -20.36 -12.07
C ALA A 170 -4.24 -19.88 -13.53
N GLU A 171 -4.26 -18.57 -13.76
CA GLU A 171 -4.05 -17.97 -15.09
C GLU A 171 -2.63 -18.23 -15.62
N ARG A 172 -1.60 -18.09 -14.78
CA ARG A 172 -0.21 -18.41 -15.14
C ARG A 172 -0.01 -19.88 -15.47
N GLU A 173 -0.66 -20.78 -14.73
CA GLU A 173 -0.64 -22.20 -15.00
C GLU A 173 -1.30 -22.55 -16.34
N LYS A 174 -2.47 -21.94 -16.63
CA LYS A 174 -3.17 -22.12 -17.91
C LYS A 174 -2.41 -21.57 -19.11
N THR A 175 -1.71 -20.46 -18.96
CA THR A 175 -0.97 -19.82 -20.08
C THR A 175 0.40 -20.43 -20.32
N GLY A 176 0.83 -21.43 -19.55
CA GLY A 176 2.10 -22.13 -19.75
C GLY A 176 3.35 -21.25 -19.61
N LYS A 177 3.22 -20.01 -19.21
CA LYS A 177 4.34 -19.11 -18.98
C LYS A 177 5.03 -19.45 -17.65
N ARG A 178 5.73 -20.57 -17.61
CA ARG A 178 6.84 -20.74 -16.69
C ARG A 178 7.83 -19.62 -17.01
N ASN A 179 8.11 -18.78 -16.03
CA ASN A 179 9.24 -17.85 -16.09
C ASN A 179 10.52 -18.67 -16.24
N ALA A 180 10.93 -18.94 -17.45
CA ALA A 180 12.28 -19.36 -17.75
C ALA A 180 13.15 -18.15 -17.37
N ARG A 181 13.78 -18.18 -16.21
CA ARG A 181 14.91 -17.30 -15.90
C ARG A 181 15.87 -17.42 -17.09
N PRO A 182 16.23 -16.33 -17.78
CA PRO A 182 17.28 -16.41 -18.77
C PRO A 182 18.52 -16.98 -18.07
N LYS A 183 19.03 -18.11 -18.55
CA LYS A 183 20.33 -18.63 -18.10
C LYS A 183 21.32 -17.50 -18.36
N ARG A 184 21.94 -16.99 -17.30
CA ARG A 184 23.15 -16.19 -17.40
C ARG A 184 24.15 -17.04 -18.17
N MET A 185 24.43 -16.68 -19.41
CA MET A 185 25.61 -17.18 -20.11
C MET A 185 26.82 -16.67 -19.33
N THR A 186 27.46 -17.57 -18.63
CA THR A 186 28.85 -17.35 -18.17
C THR A 186 29.69 -17.32 -19.45
N GLN A 187 30.11 -16.14 -19.86
CA GLN A 187 31.23 -16.00 -20.78
C GLN A 187 32.45 -16.53 -20.02
N HIS A 188 32.95 -17.69 -20.44
CA HIS A 188 34.29 -18.13 -20.17
C HIS A 188 35.18 -17.29 -21.11
N ASP A 189 35.87 -16.32 -20.55
CA ASP A 189 37.01 -15.70 -21.22
C ASP A 189 38.15 -16.68 -21.10
N ASP A 190 38.33 -17.49 -22.16
CA ASP A 190 39.58 -18.22 -22.41
C ASP A 190 40.60 -17.16 -22.80
N HIS A 191 41.44 -16.80 -21.85
CA HIS A 191 42.69 -16.08 -22.10
C HIS A 191 43.76 -17.15 -22.38
N ASP A 192 43.98 -17.43 -23.66
CA ASP A 192 45.21 -18.08 -24.13
C ASP A 192 46.34 -17.10 -23.98
N ASP A 193 47.20 -17.36 -23.00
CA ASP A 193 48.55 -16.81 -22.95
C ASP A 193 49.41 -17.62 -23.91
N ASP A 194 49.81 -17.01 -25.01
CA ASP A 194 50.98 -17.47 -25.81
C ASP A 194 51.90 -16.29 -26.08
N VAL A 195 53.18 -16.52 -25.61
CA VAL A 195 54.49 -15.91 -25.90
C VAL A 195 54.85 -14.66 -25.12
#